data_59a5922eb78a2d3806b423535259d64a
#
_entry.id   59a5922eb78a2d3806b423535259d64a
#
_cell.length_a   1.000
_cell.length_b   1.000
_cell.length_c   1.000
_cell.angle_alpha   90.00
_cell.angle_beta   90.00
_cell.angle_gamma   90.00
#
_symmetry.space_group_name_H-M   'P 1'
#
loop_
_entity.id
_entity.type
_entity.pdbx_description
1 polymer ?
#
loop_
_entity_poly.entity_id
_entity_poly.type
_entity_poly.pdbx_seq_one_letter_code
_entity_poly.pdbx_strand_id
1 'polypeptide(L)'
;MDQRTAKEIMSCRRDDPVAACVRAATWVASKPYALAMHLRRWGYRSGVLASHDAPVPVISVGNLTAGGTGKTPMVAWIVRHLSEAGRKPAIVMRGYRAGKAAPDAAPRSDEAELLTQLTGCPVIVEPDRLAGARRAAEAGCDVVILDDGFQHRRLRRQLDIVLIDAVEPLGFGHCLPRGLLREPPAALADADAVVITHADEVAPERLAELRRKLAALCKPSVTIAQAAHKPVAVIDDAGRLHPPTDLAERAVAAFCGLGSPEHFFASLARLRANVVAAKALDDHAAYSPAILAELADQARAAGAEIMVTTQKDHVRLAHLAAPSDPPIWRLAIEMDVTAGRDELLARIDKAATDGKKEEKEEEDYHRGAEAQR
;
A
#
# COMPACT_ATOMS: atom_id res chain seq x y z
N MET A 1 -2.62 -21.80 12.06
CA MET A 1 -1.85 -20.81 12.84
C MET A 1 -2.36 -19.46 12.41
N ASP A 2 -2.86 -18.67 13.33
CA ASP A 2 -3.35 -17.31 13.04
C ASP A 2 -2.19 -16.34 12.71
N GLN A 3 -2.52 -15.20 12.11
CA GLN A 3 -1.53 -14.22 11.67
C GLN A 3 -0.73 -13.63 12.85
N ARG A 4 -1.37 -13.46 14.01
CA ARG A 4 -0.74 -12.91 15.20
C ARG A 4 0.34 -13.87 15.74
N THR A 5 -0.01 -15.13 15.93
CA THR A 5 0.93 -16.17 16.35
C THR A 5 2.10 -16.32 15.38
N ALA A 6 1.84 -16.24 14.06
CA ALA A 6 2.90 -16.27 13.06
C ALA A 6 3.86 -15.07 13.21
N LYS A 7 3.33 -13.85 13.41
CA LYS A 7 4.12 -12.63 13.61
C LYS A 7 4.93 -12.69 14.91
N GLU A 8 4.36 -13.23 15.98
CA GLU A 8 5.07 -13.44 17.27
C GLU A 8 6.25 -14.42 17.15
N ILE A 9 6.08 -15.51 16.39
CA ILE A 9 7.16 -16.48 16.12
C ILE A 9 8.23 -15.84 15.23
N MET A 10 7.84 -15.15 14.14
CA MET A 10 8.77 -14.48 13.22
C MET A 10 9.59 -13.40 13.90
N SER A 11 8.99 -12.62 14.79
CA SER A 11 9.63 -11.54 15.55
C SER A 11 10.46 -12.00 16.75
N CYS A 12 10.51 -13.31 17.02
CA CYS A 12 11.15 -13.89 18.20
C CYS A 12 10.56 -13.40 19.55
N ARG A 13 9.32 -12.88 19.55
CA ARG A 13 8.60 -12.53 20.79
C ARG A 13 8.12 -13.77 21.54
N ARG A 14 7.92 -14.85 20.80
CA ARG A 14 7.58 -16.16 21.36
C ARG A 14 8.81 -17.07 21.30
N ASP A 15 9.27 -17.54 22.46
CA ASP A 15 10.53 -18.30 22.60
C ASP A 15 10.34 -19.65 23.31
N ASP A 16 9.29 -20.38 22.93
CA ASP A 16 9.08 -21.77 23.33
C ASP A 16 9.74 -22.74 22.32
N PRO A 17 9.99 -24.02 22.71
CA PRO A 17 10.64 -25.02 21.85
C PRO A 17 9.93 -25.22 20.50
N VAL A 18 8.58 -25.14 20.47
CA VAL A 18 7.80 -25.26 19.23
C VAL A 18 8.06 -24.06 18.31
N ALA A 19 8.07 -22.86 18.86
CA ALA A 19 8.41 -21.65 18.11
C ALA A 19 9.84 -21.71 17.55
N ALA A 20 10.81 -22.24 18.32
CA ALA A 20 12.17 -22.45 17.87
C ALA A 20 12.26 -23.44 16.72
N CYS A 21 11.55 -24.57 16.77
CA CYS A 21 11.46 -25.56 15.69
C CYS A 21 10.83 -24.95 14.44
N VAL A 22 9.73 -24.18 14.58
CA VAL A 22 9.07 -23.50 13.46
C VAL A 22 10.00 -22.48 12.83
N ARG A 23 10.74 -21.69 13.62
CA ARG A 23 11.75 -20.75 13.11
C ARG A 23 12.83 -21.45 12.31
N ALA A 24 13.37 -22.57 12.82
CA ALA A 24 14.41 -23.34 12.13
C ALA A 24 13.90 -23.91 10.79
N ALA A 25 12.71 -24.53 10.79
CA ALA A 25 12.10 -25.07 9.59
C ALA A 25 11.80 -23.99 8.54
N THR A 26 11.21 -22.88 8.96
CA THR A 26 10.91 -21.75 8.07
C THR A 26 12.18 -21.05 7.58
N TRP A 27 13.25 -21.01 8.37
CA TRP A 27 14.54 -20.47 7.95
C TRP A 27 15.13 -21.32 6.80
N VAL A 28 15.11 -22.66 6.93
CA VAL A 28 15.54 -23.55 5.84
C VAL A 28 14.69 -23.33 4.59
N ALA A 29 13.36 -23.28 4.72
CA ALA A 29 12.42 -23.05 3.62
C ALA A 29 12.57 -21.67 2.95
N SER A 30 13.04 -20.67 3.67
CA SER A 30 13.26 -19.32 3.13
C SER A 30 14.44 -19.23 2.16
N LYS A 31 15.41 -20.16 2.23
CA LYS A 31 16.61 -20.14 1.37
C LYS A 31 16.29 -20.40 -0.10
N PRO A 32 15.60 -21.51 -0.47
CA PRO A 32 15.21 -21.73 -1.86
C PRO A 32 14.26 -20.64 -2.37
N TYR A 33 13.37 -20.11 -1.53
CA TYR A 33 12.51 -18.98 -1.90
C TYR A 33 13.34 -17.72 -2.25
N ALA A 34 14.29 -17.34 -1.38
CA ALA A 34 15.16 -16.19 -1.62
C ALA A 34 16.01 -16.38 -2.88
N LEU A 35 16.52 -17.59 -3.12
CA LEU A 35 17.28 -17.93 -4.33
C LEU A 35 16.39 -17.79 -5.59
N ALA A 36 15.16 -18.31 -5.56
CA ALA A 36 14.22 -18.19 -6.67
C ALA A 36 13.91 -16.71 -7.00
N MET A 37 13.71 -15.87 -5.96
CA MET A 37 13.49 -14.43 -6.16
C MET A 37 14.74 -13.74 -6.71
N HIS A 38 15.93 -14.14 -6.26
CA HIS A 38 17.19 -13.61 -6.78
C HIS A 38 17.39 -13.98 -8.26
N LEU A 39 17.18 -15.25 -8.62
CA LEU A 39 17.27 -15.73 -10.02
C LEU A 39 16.25 -15.05 -10.92
N ARG A 40 15.00 -14.90 -10.46
CA ARG A 40 13.98 -14.18 -11.19
C ARG A 40 14.38 -12.72 -11.46
N ARG A 41 14.88 -12.02 -10.42
CA ARG A 41 15.39 -10.65 -10.54
C ARG A 41 16.56 -10.58 -11.53
N TRP A 42 17.51 -11.50 -11.43
CA TRP A 42 18.64 -11.59 -12.36
C TRP A 42 18.17 -11.80 -13.79
N GLY A 43 17.19 -12.71 -14.03
CA GLY A 43 16.63 -12.96 -15.34
C GLY A 43 16.03 -11.71 -16.01
N TYR A 44 15.33 -10.84 -15.25
CA TYR A 44 14.85 -9.56 -15.80
C TYR A 44 15.98 -8.55 -16.04
N ARG A 45 16.97 -8.47 -15.14
CA ARG A 45 18.11 -7.54 -15.32
C ARG A 45 19.03 -7.91 -16.46
N SER A 46 19.21 -9.19 -16.72
CA SER A 46 20.05 -9.71 -17.82
C SER A 46 19.30 -9.77 -19.15
N GLY A 47 18.00 -9.46 -19.19
CA GLY A 47 17.19 -9.56 -20.41
C GLY A 47 16.74 -10.98 -20.78
N VAL A 48 17.07 -12.01 -19.99
CA VAL A 48 16.60 -13.40 -20.21
C VAL A 48 15.07 -13.47 -20.07
N LEU A 49 14.51 -12.70 -19.14
CA LEU A 49 13.07 -12.53 -19.02
C LEU A 49 12.68 -11.17 -19.64
N ALA A 50 11.74 -11.19 -20.56
CA ALA A 50 11.29 -10.01 -21.27
C ALA A 50 10.48 -9.07 -20.37
N SER A 51 10.79 -7.78 -20.44
CA SER A 51 9.94 -6.68 -19.97
C SER A 51 9.32 -5.98 -21.18
N HIS A 52 8.07 -5.54 -21.05
CA HIS A 52 7.31 -4.92 -22.11
C HIS A 52 6.97 -3.47 -21.76
N ASP A 53 6.96 -2.60 -22.75
CA ASP A 53 6.55 -1.22 -22.60
C ASP A 53 5.02 -1.09 -22.64
N ALA A 54 4.49 -0.14 -21.89
CA ALA A 54 3.09 0.28 -21.97
C ALA A 54 2.96 1.47 -22.93
N PRO A 55 1.75 1.70 -23.49
CA PRO A 55 1.50 2.86 -24.35
C PRO A 55 1.64 4.21 -23.61
N VAL A 56 1.61 4.21 -22.30
CA VAL A 56 1.72 5.42 -21.47
C VAL A 56 2.73 5.18 -20.35
N PRO A 57 3.34 6.24 -19.78
CA PRO A 57 4.26 6.13 -18.67
C PRO A 57 3.66 5.37 -17.48
N VAL A 58 4.51 4.60 -16.81
CA VAL A 58 4.12 3.76 -15.68
C VAL A 58 4.95 4.12 -14.46
N ILE A 59 4.28 4.47 -13.37
CA ILE A 59 4.87 4.69 -12.04
C ILE A 59 4.44 3.54 -11.14
N SER A 60 5.38 2.84 -10.55
CA SER A 60 5.09 1.72 -9.66
C SER A 60 5.21 2.16 -8.20
N VAL A 61 4.20 1.86 -7.42
CA VAL A 61 4.23 1.94 -5.95
C VAL A 61 4.16 0.52 -5.41
N GLY A 62 5.16 0.14 -4.62
CA GLY A 62 5.23 -1.20 -4.05
C GLY A 62 6.00 -1.24 -2.75
N ASN A 63 6.24 -2.44 -2.24
CA ASN A 63 7.01 -2.67 -1.03
C ASN A 63 7.78 -3.98 -1.10
N LEU A 64 8.70 -4.20 -0.16
CA LEU A 64 9.46 -5.45 -0.04
C LEU A 64 8.79 -6.48 0.86
N THR A 65 7.93 -6.05 1.78
CA THR A 65 7.37 -6.91 2.83
C THR A 65 5.93 -7.30 2.54
N ALA A 66 5.50 -8.45 3.00
CA ALA A 66 4.07 -8.74 3.16
C ALA A 66 3.53 -7.93 4.35
N GLY A 67 2.44 -7.18 4.14
CA GLY A 67 1.81 -6.35 5.17
C GLY A 67 1.47 -4.95 4.70
N GLY A 68 0.85 -4.18 5.57
CA GLY A 68 0.40 -2.80 5.32
C GLY A 68 1.54 -1.81 5.49
N THR A 69 2.11 -1.33 4.40
CA THR A 69 3.18 -0.32 4.38
C THR A 69 2.70 1.07 3.93
N GLY A 70 1.37 1.29 3.84
CA GLY A 70 0.82 2.56 3.40
C GLY A 70 0.76 2.76 1.88
N LYS A 71 0.68 1.67 1.08
CA LYS A 71 0.58 1.77 -0.39
C LYS A 71 -0.64 2.59 -0.85
N THR A 72 -1.81 2.27 -0.35
CA THR A 72 -3.06 2.94 -0.74
C THR A 72 -3.03 4.46 -0.52
N PRO A 73 -2.63 4.99 0.65
CA PRO A 73 -2.46 6.44 0.83
C PRO A 73 -1.39 7.05 -0.07
N MET A 74 -0.29 6.34 -0.37
CA MET A 74 0.76 6.83 -1.26
C MET A 74 0.27 6.91 -2.71
N VAL A 75 -0.43 5.87 -3.20
CA VAL A 75 -1.05 5.87 -4.53
C VAL A 75 -2.02 7.03 -4.65
N ALA A 76 -2.89 7.24 -3.66
CA ALA A 76 -3.83 8.35 -3.65
C ALA A 76 -3.12 9.72 -3.66
N TRP A 77 -2.01 9.87 -2.93
CA TRP A 77 -1.22 11.09 -2.89
C TRP A 77 -0.58 11.40 -4.25
N ILE A 78 -0.01 10.40 -4.93
CA ILE A 78 0.59 10.55 -6.27
C ILE A 78 -0.50 10.90 -7.30
N VAL A 79 -1.64 10.20 -7.27
CA VAL A 79 -2.76 10.47 -8.19
C VAL A 79 -3.27 11.90 -8.03
N ARG A 80 -3.43 12.39 -6.79
CA ARG A 80 -3.87 13.75 -6.52
C ARG A 80 -2.88 14.76 -7.12
N HIS A 81 -1.58 14.60 -6.85
CA HIS A 81 -0.54 15.47 -7.41
C HIS A 81 -0.59 15.53 -8.94
N LEU A 82 -0.65 14.38 -9.60
CA LEU A 82 -0.70 14.31 -11.07
C LEU A 82 -1.99 14.91 -11.63
N SER A 83 -3.12 14.71 -10.97
CA SER A 83 -4.41 15.30 -11.36
C SER A 83 -4.40 16.82 -11.22
N GLU A 84 -3.83 17.35 -10.13
CA GLU A 84 -3.64 18.79 -9.92
C GLU A 84 -2.68 19.40 -10.97
N ALA A 85 -1.70 18.63 -11.46
CA ALA A 85 -0.85 19.00 -12.58
C ALA A 85 -1.52 18.85 -13.96
N GLY A 86 -2.82 18.55 -14.03
CA GLY A 86 -3.59 18.43 -15.25
C GLY A 86 -3.39 17.12 -16.01
N ARG A 87 -2.80 16.09 -15.39
CA ARG A 87 -2.65 14.75 -15.96
C ARG A 87 -3.93 13.94 -15.78
N LYS A 88 -4.05 12.87 -16.54
CA LYS A 88 -5.17 11.91 -16.46
C LYS A 88 -4.68 10.55 -15.99
N PRO A 89 -4.40 10.38 -14.66
CA PRO A 89 -3.89 9.14 -14.14
C PRO A 89 -4.95 8.04 -14.13
N ALA A 90 -4.51 6.78 -14.27
CA ALA A 90 -5.26 5.59 -13.94
C ALA A 90 -4.49 4.72 -12.95
N ILE A 91 -5.18 4.02 -12.07
CA ILE A 91 -4.58 3.04 -11.16
C ILE A 91 -4.79 1.65 -11.76
N VAL A 92 -3.73 0.85 -11.83
CA VAL A 92 -3.79 -0.56 -12.23
C VAL A 92 -3.35 -1.44 -11.07
N MET A 93 -4.21 -2.36 -10.65
CA MET A 93 -3.96 -3.24 -9.52
C MET A 93 -4.34 -4.69 -9.80
N ARG A 94 -3.86 -5.63 -8.97
CA ARG A 94 -4.10 -7.08 -9.17
C ARG A 94 -5.53 -7.51 -8.84
N GLY A 95 -6.15 -6.87 -7.86
CA GLY A 95 -7.38 -7.38 -7.27
C GLY A 95 -7.12 -8.66 -6.46
N TYR A 96 -6.64 -8.50 -5.26
CA TYR A 96 -6.47 -9.63 -4.35
C TYR A 96 -7.85 -10.09 -3.89
N ARG A 97 -8.18 -11.40 -4.06
CA ARG A 97 -9.47 -11.99 -3.68
C ARG A 97 -10.70 -11.26 -4.25
N ALA A 98 -10.63 -10.81 -5.50
CA ALA A 98 -11.87 -10.59 -6.23
C ALA A 98 -12.64 -11.91 -6.14
N GLY A 99 -13.71 -11.95 -5.32
CA GLY A 99 -14.54 -13.13 -5.18
C GLY A 99 -14.90 -13.66 -6.56
N LYS A 100 -15.19 -14.95 -6.71
CA LYS A 100 -15.72 -15.49 -7.96
C LYS A 100 -17.01 -14.73 -8.25
N ALA A 101 -16.88 -13.59 -8.93
CA ALA A 101 -18.01 -12.83 -9.41
C ALA A 101 -18.76 -13.72 -10.41
N ALA A 102 -20.08 -13.51 -10.49
CA ALA A 102 -20.85 -14.06 -11.60
C ALA A 102 -20.16 -13.73 -12.91
N PRO A 103 -20.28 -14.55 -13.97
CA PRO A 103 -19.49 -14.43 -15.21
C PRO A 103 -19.44 -13.03 -15.85
N ASP A 104 -20.41 -12.16 -15.56
CA ASP A 104 -20.56 -10.82 -16.13
C ASP A 104 -20.33 -9.66 -15.14
N ALA A 105 -19.91 -9.93 -13.91
CA ALA A 105 -19.63 -8.86 -12.93
C ALA A 105 -18.12 -8.58 -12.84
N ALA A 106 -17.73 -7.30 -12.96
CA ALA A 106 -16.36 -6.88 -12.72
C ALA A 106 -15.88 -7.34 -11.32
N PRO A 107 -14.66 -7.86 -11.19
CA PRO A 107 -14.16 -8.32 -9.92
C PRO A 107 -14.13 -7.16 -8.91
N ARG A 108 -14.98 -7.21 -7.90
CA ARG A 108 -15.03 -6.22 -6.81
C ARG A 108 -13.85 -6.45 -5.89
N SER A 109 -13.02 -5.44 -5.73
CA SER A 109 -11.91 -5.41 -4.76
C SER A 109 -12.17 -4.24 -3.82
N ASP A 110 -12.24 -4.49 -2.51
CA ASP A 110 -12.41 -3.45 -1.49
C ASP A 110 -11.34 -2.35 -1.63
N GLU A 111 -10.11 -2.74 -2.03
CA GLU A 111 -9.02 -1.80 -2.27
C GLU A 111 -9.27 -0.95 -3.52
N ALA A 112 -9.84 -1.51 -4.58
CA ALA A 112 -10.20 -0.77 -5.78
C ALA A 112 -11.32 0.23 -5.50
N GLU A 113 -12.33 -0.18 -4.74
CA GLU A 113 -13.42 0.70 -4.33
C GLU A 113 -12.91 1.86 -3.47
N LEU A 114 -12.05 1.56 -2.48
CA LEU A 114 -11.42 2.59 -1.65
C LEU A 114 -10.60 3.57 -2.49
N LEU A 115 -9.75 3.08 -3.41
CA LEU A 115 -8.94 3.94 -4.27
C LEU A 115 -9.81 4.80 -5.18
N THR A 116 -10.92 4.27 -5.72
CA THR A 116 -11.89 5.04 -6.50
C THR A 116 -12.52 6.15 -5.68
N GLN A 117 -12.93 5.87 -4.44
CA GLN A 117 -13.50 6.87 -3.52
C GLN A 117 -12.47 7.96 -3.15
N LEU A 118 -11.20 7.59 -2.94
CA LEU A 118 -10.14 8.52 -2.53
C LEU A 118 -9.64 9.42 -3.66
N THR A 119 -9.67 8.94 -4.90
CA THR A 119 -8.98 9.59 -6.02
C THR A 119 -9.90 10.08 -7.15
N GLY A 120 -11.07 9.48 -7.29
CA GLY A 120 -11.98 9.76 -8.41
C GLY A 120 -11.45 9.35 -9.79
N CYS A 121 -10.24 8.76 -9.88
CA CYS A 121 -9.66 8.32 -11.14
C CYS A 121 -10.08 6.87 -11.50
N PRO A 122 -9.94 6.44 -12.78
CA PRO A 122 -10.18 5.07 -13.17
C PRO A 122 -9.29 4.08 -12.41
N VAL A 123 -9.89 3.05 -11.79
CA VAL A 123 -9.18 1.95 -11.14
C VAL A 123 -9.44 0.67 -11.92
N ILE A 124 -8.40 0.10 -12.52
CA ILE A 124 -8.45 -1.07 -13.37
C ILE A 124 -7.90 -2.27 -12.60
N VAL A 125 -8.81 -3.20 -12.28
CA VAL A 125 -8.45 -4.48 -11.66
C VAL A 125 -8.12 -5.47 -12.77
N GLU A 126 -6.81 -5.74 -12.96
CA GLU A 126 -6.31 -6.61 -14.02
C GLU A 126 -5.03 -7.35 -13.57
N PRO A 127 -5.03 -8.69 -13.46
CA PRO A 127 -3.84 -9.47 -13.11
C PRO A 127 -2.69 -9.30 -14.10
N ASP A 128 -2.95 -9.18 -15.41
CA ASP A 128 -1.95 -8.78 -16.40
C ASP A 128 -1.86 -7.25 -16.45
N ARG A 129 -0.85 -6.71 -15.74
CA ARG A 129 -0.62 -5.26 -15.63
C ARG A 129 -0.40 -4.57 -16.98
N LEU A 130 0.18 -5.28 -17.97
CA LEU A 130 0.35 -4.74 -19.31
C LEU A 130 -1.00 -4.57 -20.02
N ALA A 131 -1.88 -5.56 -19.91
CA ALA A 131 -3.25 -5.45 -20.40
C ALA A 131 -4.01 -4.32 -19.69
N GLY A 132 -3.84 -4.21 -18.36
CA GLY A 132 -4.41 -3.09 -17.58
C GLY A 132 -3.91 -1.73 -18.03
N ALA A 133 -2.61 -1.58 -18.30
CA ALA A 133 -2.04 -0.33 -18.79
C ALA A 133 -2.53 0.04 -20.22
N ARG A 134 -2.71 -0.94 -21.09
CA ARG A 134 -3.31 -0.73 -22.40
C ARG A 134 -4.76 -0.24 -22.31
N ARG A 135 -5.57 -0.88 -21.46
CA ARG A 135 -6.95 -0.44 -21.20
C ARG A 135 -7.02 0.98 -20.64
N ALA A 136 -6.06 1.37 -19.78
CA ALA A 136 -5.97 2.73 -19.26
C ALA A 136 -5.70 3.74 -20.40
N ALA A 137 -4.76 3.43 -21.28
CA ALA A 137 -4.45 4.28 -22.45
C ALA A 137 -5.65 4.38 -23.40
N GLU A 138 -6.33 3.27 -23.71
CA GLU A 138 -7.55 3.22 -24.52
C GLU A 138 -8.69 4.06 -23.92
N ALA A 139 -8.76 4.15 -22.58
CA ALA A 139 -9.69 5.01 -21.86
C ALA A 139 -9.26 6.49 -21.83
N GLY A 140 -8.17 6.87 -22.51
CA GLY A 140 -7.68 8.24 -22.59
C GLY A 140 -6.89 8.72 -21.36
N CYS A 141 -6.42 7.79 -20.52
CA CYS A 141 -5.49 8.11 -19.45
C CYS A 141 -4.07 8.26 -20.01
N ASP A 142 -3.27 9.18 -19.44
CA ASP A 142 -1.95 9.55 -19.96
C ASP A 142 -0.80 9.16 -19.02
N VAL A 143 -1.09 8.52 -17.88
CA VAL A 143 -0.14 7.92 -16.95
C VAL A 143 -0.80 6.82 -16.14
N VAL A 144 -0.06 5.75 -15.85
CA VAL A 144 -0.53 4.62 -15.04
C VAL A 144 0.25 4.55 -13.73
N ILE A 145 -0.47 4.41 -12.64
CA ILE A 145 0.08 4.09 -11.32
C ILE A 145 -0.20 2.61 -11.01
N LEU A 146 0.85 1.80 -10.84
CA LEU A 146 0.72 0.42 -10.40
C LEU A 146 0.65 0.36 -8.88
N ASP A 147 -0.47 -0.12 -8.35
CA ASP A 147 -0.55 -0.51 -6.95
C ASP A 147 0.03 -1.94 -6.76
N ASP A 148 0.93 -2.07 -5.79
CA ASP A 148 1.72 -3.28 -5.50
C ASP A 148 2.53 -3.76 -6.73
N GLY A 149 3.21 -2.81 -7.41
CA GLY A 149 3.87 -3.03 -8.70
C GLY A 149 5.32 -3.50 -8.63
N PHE A 150 6.06 -3.34 -7.51
CA PHE A 150 7.52 -3.52 -7.46
C PHE A 150 8.00 -4.91 -7.92
N GLN A 151 7.30 -5.98 -7.56
CA GLN A 151 7.61 -7.34 -8.03
C GLN A 151 7.15 -7.63 -9.46
N HIS A 152 6.35 -6.76 -10.08
CA HIS A 152 5.80 -7.02 -11.42
C HIS A 152 6.73 -6.52 -12.54
N ARG A 153 7.92 -7.14 -12.69
CA ARG A 153 9.00 -6.71 -13.59
C ARG A 153 8.73 -6.95 -15.08
N ARG A 154 7.66 -7.67 -15.43
CA ARG A 154 7.25 -7.89 -16.82
C ARG A 154 6.78 -6.61 -17.51
N LEU A 155 6.23 -5.65 -16.78
CA LEU A 155 5.89 -4.33 -17.27
C LEU A 155 7.02 -3.37 -16.92
N ARG A 156 7.56 -2.64 -17.92
CA ARG A 156 8.58 -1.60 -17.70
C ARG A 156 7.95 -0.41 -16.99
N ARG A 157 8.69 0.22 -16.10
CA ARG A 157 8.28 1.39 -15.32
C ARG A 157 9.29 2.49 -15.49
N GLN A 158 8.82 3.73 -15.58
CA GLN A 158 9.65 4.94 -15.61
C GLN A 158 10.10 5.33 -14.20
N LEU A 159 9.35 4.89 -13.16
CA LEU A 159 9.70 5.15 -11.75
C LEU A 159 9.21 3.99 -10.86
N ASP A 160 10.13 3.43 -10.09
CA ASP A 160 9.83 2.46 -9.02
C ASP A 160 9.96 3.11 -7.64
N ILE A 161 8.81 3.31 -6.96
CA ILE A 161 8.74 3.83 -5.60
C ILE A 161 8.51 2.66 -4.65
N VAL A 162 9.42 2.47 -3.69
CA VAL A 162 9.35 1.38 -2.70
C VAL A 162 9.07 1.95 -1.32
N LEU A 163 8.00 1.48 -0.69
CA LEU A 163 7.62 1.87 0.67
C LEU A 163 8.29 0.95 1.69
N ILE A 164 8.86 1.56 2.71
CA ILE A 164 9.49 0.87 3.85
C ILE A 164 8.86 1.41 5.13
N ASP A 165 8.24 0.54 5.90
CA ASP A 165 7.68 0.89 7.20
C ASP A 165 8.81 1.16 8.21
N ALA A 166 8.81 2.32 8.87
CA ALA A 166 9.84 2.69 9.85
C ALA A 166 9.82 1.79 11.09
N VAL A 167 8.66 1.26 11.47
CA VAL A 167 8.47 0.44 12.66
C VAL A 167 8.99 -0.99 12.43
N GLU A 168 8.67 -1.59 11.27
CA GLU A 168 9.13 -2.94 10.87
C GLU A 168 9.72 -2.92 9.43
N PRO A 169 10.92 -2.34 9.25
CA PRO A 169 11.39 -1.92 7.92
C PRO A 169 11.74 -3.07 6.96
N LEU A 170 12.27 -4.16 7.46
CA LEU A 170 12.79 -5.26 6.63
C LEU A 170 12.21 -6.63 7.04
N GLY A 171 10.97 -6.66 7.53
CA GLY A 171 10.21 -7.89 7.69
C GLY A 171 10.94 -8.96 8.51
N PHE A 172 11.47 -8.60 9.68
CA PHE A 172 12.28 -9.44 10.56
C PHE A 172 13.58 -9.97 9.92
N GLY A 173 14.09 -9.31 8.88
CA GLY A 173 15.38 -9.61 8.22
C GLY A 173 15.39 -10.88 7.36
N HIS A 174 14.26 -11.53 7.13
CA HIS A 174 14.18 -12.79 6.41
C HIS A 174 13.09 -12.79 5.34
N CYS A 175 13.36 -13.50 4.24
CA CYS A 175 12.34 -13.77 3.25
C CYS A 175 11.28 -14.77 3.78
N LEU A 176 10.11 -14.76 3.13
CA LEU A 176 9.07 -15.76 3.36
C LEU A 176 9.65 -17.20 3.26
N PRO A 177 9.19 -18.13 4.08
CA PRO A 177 8.20 -18.00 5.15
C PRO A 177 8.79 -17.68 6.54
N ARG A 178 10.12 -17.42 6.69
CA ARG A 178 10.77 -17.13 7.99
C ARG A 178 10.50 -15.70 8.49
N GLY A 179 10.37 -14.76 7.59
CA GLY A 179 10.03 -13.36 7.84
C GLY A 179 9.01 -12.88 6.82
N LEU A 180 8.90 -11.56 6.66
CA LEU A 180 7.89 -10.94 5.80
C LEU A 180 8.42 -10.49 4.43
N LEU A 181 9.73 -10.63 4.16
CA LEU A 181 10.29 -10.18 2.89
C LEU A 181 9.81 -11.02 1.71
N ARG A 182 9.22 -10.36 0.71
CA ARG A 182 8.86 -10.95 -0.60
C ARG A 182 10.07 -11.09 -1.52
N GLU A 183 11.06 -10.22 -1.36
CA GLU A 183 12.36 -10.26 -2.05
C GLU A 183 13.48 -9.91 -1.06
N PRO A 184 14.72 -10.38 -1.28
CA PRO A 184 15.85 -10.00 -0.44
C PRO A 184 16.06 -8.47 -0.44
N PRO A 185 16.62 -7.88 0.65
CA PRO A 185 16.86 -6.43 0.74
C PRO A 185 17.69 -5.85 -0.42
N ALA A 186 18.57 -6.66 -1.03
CA ALA A 186 19.32 -6.28 -2.22
C ALA A 186 18.43 -5.90 -3.42
N ALA A 187 17.14 -6.23 -3.41
CA ALA A 187 16.20 -5.78 -4.43
C ALA A 187 15.99 -4.26 -4.42
N LEU A 188 16.27 -3.57 -3.31
CA LEU A 188 16.23 -2.10 -3.23
C LEU A 188 17.19 -1.41 -4.19
N ALA A 189 18.23 -2.09 -4.67
CA ALA A 189 19.11 -1.53 -5.72
C ALA A 189 18.38 -1.26 -7.06
N ASP A 190 17.16 -1.77 -7.24
CA ASP A 190 16.34 -1.49 -8.43
C ASP A 190 15.36 -0.33 -8.20
N ALA A 191 15.17 0.13 -6.95
CA ALA A 191 14.29 1.25 -6.63
C ALA A 191 14.85 2.59 -7.14
N ASP A 192 13.97 3.44 -7.65
CA ASP A 192 14.28 4.83 -8.01
C ASP A 192 14.04 5.78 -6.84
N ALA A 193 13.03 5.48 -6.04
CA ALA A 193 12.76 6.19 -4.80
C ALA A 193 12.37 5.20 -3.70
N VAL A 194 12.76 5.52 -2.47
CA VAL A 194 12.33 4.83 -1.25
C VAL A 194 11.61 5.83 -0.37
N VAL A 195 10.40 5.49 0.08
CA VAL A 195 9.66 6.32 1.04
C VAL A 195 9.55 5.56 2.35
N ILE A 196 10.14 6.11 3.40
CA ILE A 196 10.03 5.58 4.76
C ILE A 196 8.71 6.07 5.34
N THR A 197 7.73 5.17 5.45
CA THR A 197 6.40 5.46 6.00
C THR A 197 6.38 5.31 7.52
N HIS A 198 5.37 5.88 8.20
CA HIS A 198 5.28 5.92 9.67
C HIS A 198 6.55 6.49 10.32
N ALA A 199 7.19 7.46 9.64
CA ALA A 199 8.45 8.06 10.11
C ALA A 199 8.28 8.80 11.44
N ASP A 200 7.07 9.25 11.76
CA ASP A 200 6.66 9.91 13.00
C ASP A 200 6.43 8.94 14.18
N GLU A 201 6.47 7.62 13.93
CA GLU A 201 6.25 6.60 14.96
C GLU A 201 7.55 6.04 15.55
N VAL A 202 8.70 6.51 15.11
CA VAL A 202 10.01 6.07 15.59
C VAL A 202 10.88 7.25 16.03
N ALA A 203 11.82 6.99 16.94
CA ALA A 203 12.75 8.00 17.39
C ALA A 203 13.64 8.50 16.25
N PRO A 204 14.05 9.79 16.25
CA PRO A 204 14.87 10.38 15.19
C PRO A 204 16.19 9.63 14.92
N GLU A 205 16.81 9.10 15.97
CA GLU A 205 18.08 8.37 15.88
C GLU A 205 17.89 7.04 15.12
N ARG A 206 16.79 6.32 15.39
CA ARG A 206 16.41 5.09 14.70
C ARG A 206 16.06 5.37 13.24
N LEU A 207 15.38 6.48 12.98
CA LEU A 207 15.05 6.90 11.62
C LEU A 207 16.31 7.24 10.81
N ALA A 208 17.27 7.95 11.41
CA ALA A 208 18.55 8.26 10.78
C ALA A 208 19.39 7.00 10.51
N GLU A 209 19.40 6.03 11.43
CA GLU A 209 20.05 4.74 11.21
C GLU A 209 19.40 3.97 10.06
N LEU A 210 18.07 3.88 10.05
CA LEU A 210 17.32 3.22 8.99
C LEU A 210 17.63 3.86 7.63
N ARG A 211 17.62 5.20 7.55
CA ARG A 211 17.95 5.92 6.31
C ARG A 211 19.35 5.58 5.81
N ARG A 212 20.36 5.53 6.68
CA ARG A 212 21.74 5.13 6.31
C ARG A 212 21.80 3.70 5.80
N LYS A 213 21.09 2.77 6.47
CA LYS A 213 21.01 1.37 6.05
C LYS A 213 20.34 1.21 4.68
N LEU A 214 19.26 1.94 4.43
CA LEU A 214 18.57 1.90 3.13
C LEU A 214 19.43 2.52 2.03
N ALA A 215 20.10 3.64 2.29
CA ALA A 215 21.03 4.26 1.33
C ALA A 215 22.16 3.31 0.90
N ALA A 216 22.66 2.48 1.80
CA ALA A 216 23.69 1.48 1.48
C ALA A 216 23.16 0.30 0.64
N LEU A 217 21.86 0.04 0.63
CA LEU A 217 21.20 -1.02 -0.15
C LEU A 217 20.74 -0.56 -1.54
N CYS A 218 20.59 0.73 -1.73
CA CYS A 218 20.08 1.35 -2.94
C CYS A 218 21.21 1.81 -3.89
N LYS A 219 20.83 2.16 -5.11
CA LYS A 219 21.74 2.85 -6.03
C LYS A 219 22.03 4.29 -5.56
N PRO A 220 23.20 4.87 -5.89
CA PRO A 220 23.59 6.23 -5.44
C PRO A 220 22.59 7.33 -5.83
N SER A 221 21.84 7.13 -6.91
CA SER A 221 20.87 8.09 -7.43
C SER A 221 19.48 7.98 -6.80
N VAL A 222 19.27 7.10 -5.80
CA VAL A 222 17.96 6.91 -5.16
C VAL A 222 17.52 8.16 -4.39
N THR A 223 16.26 8.53 -4.51
CA THR A 223 15.64 9.51 -3.60
C THR A 223 15.12 8.77 -2.36
N ILE A 224 15.47 9.25 -1.17
CA ILE A 224 14.92 8.72 0.09
C ILE A 224 14.09 9.80 0.76
N ALA A 225 12.78 9.62 0.73
CA ALA A 225 11.80 10.47 1.38
C ALA A 225 11.28 9.85 2.70
N GLN A 226 10.64 10.68 3.53
CA GLN A 226 9.99 10.26 4.76
C GLN A 226 8.53 10.71 4.71
N ALA A 227 7.64 9.88 5.23
CA ALA A 227 6.22 10.17 5.24
C ALA A 227 5.54 9.66 6.52
N ALA A 228 4.46 10.32 6.88
CA ALA A 228 3.56 9.96 7.97
C ALA A 228 2.14 9.74 7.45
N HIS A 229 1.36 8.97 8.18
CA HIS A 229 -0.09 8.89 7.99
C HIS A 229 -0.76 9.94 8.86
N LYS A 230 -1.23 11.02 8.23
CA LYS A 230 -1.86 12.14 8.91
C LYS A 230 -3.37 11.95 8.96
N PRO A 231 -4.00 11.84 10.15
CA PRO A 231 -5.44 11.96 10.29
C PRO A 231 -5.92 13.33 9.79
N VAL A 232 -6.88 13.35 8.84
CA VAL A 232 -7.38 14.59 8.23
C VAL A 232 -8.85 14.85 8.55
N ALA A 233 -9.62 13.79 8.80
CA ALA A 233 -11.02 13.90 9.18
C ALA A 233 -11.47 12.64 9.93
N VAL A 234 -12.57 12.77 10.64
CA VAL A 234 -13.42 11.66 11.07
C VAL A 234 -14.75 11.79 10.35
N ILE A 235 -15.25 10.71 9.77
CA ILE A 235 -16.46 10.72 8.96
C ILE A 235 -17.52 9.91 9.69
N ASP A 236 -18.64 10.52 10.01
CA ASP A 236 -19.74 9.85 10.73
C ASP A 236 -20.54 8.91 9.82
N ASP A 237 -21.53 8.24 10.38
CA ASP A 237 -22.45 7.30 9.69
C ASP A 237 -23.34 8.00 8.65
N ALA A 238 -23.60 9.30 8.82
CA ALA A 238 -24.32 10.12 7.84
C ALA A 238 -23.40 10.69 6.73
N GLY A 239 -22.08 10.39 6.77
CA GLY A 239 -21.10 10.88 5.81
C GLY A 239 -20.60 12.31 6.07
N ARG A 240 -20.92 12.90 7.21
CA ARG A 240 -20.47 14.26 7.57
C ARG A 240 -19.02 14.22 8.04
N LEU A 241 -18.25 15.21 7.62
CA LEU A 241 -16.85 15.38 7.99
C LEU A 241 -16.75 16.14 9.32
N HIS A 242 -15.96 15.59 10.23
CA HIS A 242 -15.61 16.20 11.51
C HIS A 242 -14.08 16.33 11.61
N PRO A 243 -13.55 17.34 12.30
CA PRO A 243 -12.12 17.42 12.55
C PRO A 243 -11.65 16.23 13.41
N PRO A 244 -10.42 15.71 13.21
CA PRO A 244 -9.92 14.58 13.99
C PRO A 244 -9.90 14.85 15.51
N THR A 245 -9.81 16.12 15.90
CA THR A 245 -9.86 16.58 17.31
C THR A 245 -11.17 16.25 18.01
N ASP A 246 -12.26 15.98 17.29
CA ASP A 246 -13.54 15.59 17.87
C ASP A 246 -13.50 14.19 18.52
N LEU A 247 -12.43 13.43 18.31
CA LEU A 247 -12.16 12.19 19.04
C LEU A 247 -11.50 12.43 20.41
N ALA A 248 -10.96 13.63 20.67
CA ALA A 248 -10.26 13.90 21.91
C ALA A 248 -11.18 13.71 23.13
N GLU A 249 -10.70 12.92 24.11
CA GLU A 249 -11.40 12.56 25.35
C GLU A 249 -12.74 11.81 25.15
N ARG A 250 -13.16 11.55 23.89
CA ARG A 250 -14.40 10.82 23.60
C ARG A 250 -14.21 9.33 23.88
N ALA A 251 -15.19 8.70 24.50
CA ALA A 251 -15.19 7.26 24.74
C ALA A 251 -15.43 6.48 23.41
N VAL A 252 -14.39 5.80 22.94
CA VAL A 252 -14.35 5.17 21.61
C VAL A 252 -14.13 3.67 21.74
N ALA A 253 -14.95 2.87 21.05
CA ALA A 253 -14.63 1.48 20.74
C ALA A 253 -13.96 1.39 19.37
N ALA A 254 -12.69 1.03 19.33
CA ALA A 254 -11.89 1.01 18.12
C ALA A 254 -11.76 -0.40 17.56
N PHE A 255 -11.97 -0.58 16.25
CA PHE A 255 -11.75 -1.87 15.60
C PHE A 255 -11.18 -1.71 14.19
N CYS A 256 -10.35 -2.67 13.76
CA CYS A 256 -9.82 -2.70 12.40
C CYS A 256 -9.40 -4.10 11.96
N GLY A 257 -9.43 -4.36 10.65
CA GLY A 257 -8.91 -5.55 9.99
C GLY A 257 -7.72 -5.22 9.09
N LEU A 258 -6.61 -4.77 9.71
CA LEU A 258 -5.38 -4.36 9.04
C LEU A 258 -4.25 -5.35 9.33
N GLY A 259 -3.29 -5.49 8.39
CA GLY A 259 -2.08 -6.28 8.59
C GLY A 259 -1.12 -5.73 9.66
N SER A 260 -1.26 -4.43 10.00
CA SER A 260 -0.53 -3.74 11.06
C SER A 260 -1.49 -2.82 11.83
N PRO A 261 -2.34 -3.38 12.71
CA PRO A 261 -3.36 -2.61 13.44
C PRO A 261 -2.75 -1.59 14.42
N GLU A 262 -1.49 -1.78 14.81
CA GLU A 262 -0.76 -0.94 15.74
C GLU A 262 -0.74 0.54 15.30
N HIS A 263 -0.62 0.81 13.99
CA HIS A 263 -0.60 2.18 13.44
C HIS A 263 -1.96 2.89 13.59
N PHE A 264 -3.05 2.15 13.46
CA PHE A 264 -4.40 2.69 13.66
C PHE A 264 -4.61 3.08 15.13
N PHE A 265 -4.29 2.19 16.06
CA PHE A 265 -4.41 2.49 17.49
C PHE A 265 -3.45 3.59 17.95
N ALA A 266 -2.23 3.65 17.40
CA ALA A 266 -1.30 4.74 17.65
C ALA A 266 -1.86 6.09 17.16
N SER A 267 -2.55 6.11 16.02
CA SER A 267 -3.21 7.32 15.50
C SER A 267 -4.32 7.81 16.44
N LEU A 268 -5.16 6.91 16.97
CA LEU A 268 -6.19 7.25 17.95
C LEU A 268 -5.59 7.78 19.26
N ALA A 269 -4.50 7.18 19.71
CA ALA A 269 -3.79 7.65 20.92
C ALA A 269 -3.21 9.07 20.74
N ARG A 270 -2.62 9.37 19.57
CA ARG A 270 -2.15 10.72 19.23
C ARG A 270 -3.29 11.75 19.18
N LEU A 271 -4.47 11.34 18.78
CA LEU A 271 -5.68 12.16 18.79
C LEU A 271 -6.30 12.28 20.19
N ARG A 272 -5.71 11.65 21.21
CA ARG A 272 -6.18 11.64 22.59
C ARG A 272 -7.59 11.03 22.75
N ALA A 273 -7.98 10.13 21.85
CA ALA A 273 -9.23 9.40 21.98
C ALA A 273 -9.18 8.50 23.23
N ASN A 274 -10.25 8.49 24.02
CA ASN A 274 -10.40 7.58 25.15
C ASN A 274 -10.87 6.20 24.63
N VAL A 275 -9.92 5.34 24.26
CA VAL A 275 -10.22 4.01 23.71
C VAL A 275 -10.63 3.06 24.85
N VAL A 276 -11.95 2.89 25.04
CA VAL A 276 -12.55 2.04 26.11
C VAL A 276 -12.65 0.57 25.70
N ALA A 277 -12.66 0.28 24.39
CA ALA A 277 -12.58 -1.09 23.85
C ALA A 277 -11.76 -1.09 22.55
N ALA A 278 -10.95 -2.14 22.32
CA ALA A 278 -10.13 -2.28 21.13
C ALA A 278 -10.18 -3.72 20.58
N LYS A 279 -10.44 -3.87 19.28
CA LYS A 279 -10.47 -5.18 18.60
C LYS A 279 -9.68 -5.11 17.30
N ALA A 280 -8.60 -5.87 17.22
CA ALA A 280 -7.93 -6.15 15.95
C ALA A 280 -8.50 -7.46 15.38
N LEU A 281 -8.99 -7.39 14.15
CA LEU A 281 -9.41 -8.55 13.36
C LEU A 281 -8.26 -8.95 12.42
N ASP A 282 -8.31 -10.15 11.87
CA ASP A 282 -7.34 -10.58 10.86
C ASP A 282 -7.40 -9.68 9.62
N ASP A 283 -6.24 -9.47 8.96
CA ASP A 283 -6.19 -8.71 7.71
C ASP A 283 -7.08 -9.41 6.65
N HIS A 284 -7.92 -8.63 5.99
CA HIS A 284 -8.97 -9.11 5.10
C HIS A 284 -10.07 -9.96 5.77
N ALA A 285 -10.29 -9.84 7.09
CA ALA A 285 -11.45 -10.46 7.73
C ALA A 285 -12.75 -10.07 7.01
N ALA A 286 -13.58 -11.05 6.74
CA ALA A 286 -14.91 -10.79 6.23
C ALA A 286 -15.81 -10.32 7.39
N TYR A 287 -16.31 -9.11 7.30
CA TYR A 287 -17.33 -8.64 8.24
C TYR A 287 -18.65 -9.34 7.97
N SER A 288 -19.35 -9.71 9.04
CA SER A 288 -20.70 -10.26 8.99
C SER A 288 -21.61 -9.50 9.97
N PRO A 289 -22.94 -9.57 9.82
CA PRO A 289 -23.85 -8.98 10.78
C PRO A 289 -23.62 -9.47 12.22
N ALA A 290 -23.22 -10.74 12.39
CA ALA A 290 -22.91 -11.31 13.70
C ALA A 290 -21.65 -10.69 14.33
N ILE A 291 -20.58 -10.48 13.55
CA ILE A 291 -19.35 -9.80 14.02
C ILE A 291 -19.65 -8.35 14.39
N LEU A 292 -20.47 -7.65 13.59
CA LEU A 292 -20.86 -6.26 13.91
C LEU A 292 -21.70 -6.19 15.18
N ALA A 293 -22.63 -7.10 15.38
CA ALA A 293 -23.42 -7.18 16.60
C ALA A 293 -22.53 -7.41 17.83
N GLU A 294 -21.58 -8.36 17.74
CA GLU A 294 -20.60 -8.61 18.82
C GLU A 294 -19.77 -7.36 19.14
N LEU A 295 -19.28 -6.65 18.12
CA LEU A 295 -18.52 -5.40 18.31
C LEU A 295 -19.37 -4.31 18.96
N ALA A 296 -20.63 -4.16 18.53
CA ALA A 296 -21.56 -3.19 19.12
C ALA A 296 -21.90 -3.54 20.58
N ASP A 297 -22.11 -4.83 20.91
CA ASP A 297 -22.34 -5.28 22.27
C ASP A 297 -21.15 -5.00 23.18
N GLN A 298 -19.92 -5.28 22.70
CA GLN A 298 -18.68 -4.97 23.42
C GLN A 298 -18.52 -3.46 23.61
N ALA A 299 -18.83 -2.64 22.60
CA ALA A 299 -18.77 -1.19 22.66
C ALA A 299 -19.75 -0.63 23.71
N ARG A 300 -21.01 -1.09 23.71
CA ARG A 300 -22.01 -0.68 24.71
C ARG A 300 -21.61 -1.08 26.13
N ALA A 301 -21.16 -2.32 26.30
CA ALA A 301 -20.70 -2.81 27.61
C ALA A 301 -19.51 -2.01 28.18
N ALA A 302 -18.64 -1.49 27.30
CA ALA A 302 -17.51 -0.64 27.66
C ALA A 302 -17.88 0.85 27.81
N GLY A 303 -19.14 1.25 27.56
CA GLY A 303 -19.58 2.64 27.64
C GLY A 303 -19.05 3.52 26.50
N ALA A 304 -18.80 2.95 25.32
CA ALA A 304 -18.37 3.72 24.16
C ALA A 304 -19.52 4.57 23.60
N GLU A 305 -19.24 5.82 23.27
CA GLU A 305 -20.17 6.74 22.60
C GLU A 305 -20.26 6.48 21.11
N ILE A 306 -19.14 6.07 20.51
CA ILE A 306 -19.01 5.75 19.10
C ILE A 306 -18.08 4.55 18.90
N MET A 307 -18.28 3.85 17.79
CA MET A 307 -17.28 2.92 17.27
C MET A 307 -16.44 3.61 16.19
N VAL A 308 -15.12 3.43 16.19
CA VAL A 308 -14.23 4.00 15.17
C VAL A 308 -13.48 2.90 14.44
N THR A 309 -13.49 2.99 13.10
CA THR A 309 -12.78 2.06 12.23
C THR A 309 -11.97 2.82 11.17
N THR A 310 -11.28 2.09 10.27
CA THR A 310 -10.53 2.67 9.15
C THR A 310 -11.41 2.88 7.92
N GLN A 311 -10.99 3.74 6.98
CA GLN A 311 -11.67 3.86 5.69
C GLN A 311 -11.69 2.53 4.92
N LYS A 312 -10.60 1.73 5.00
CA LYS A 312 -10.51 0.42 4.34
C LYS A 312 -11.56 -0.55 4.90
N ASP A 313 -11.70 -0.61 6.20
CA ASP A 313 -12.70 -1.48 6.83
C ASP A 313 -14.12 -0.99 6.58
N HIS A 314 -14.33 0.34 6.58
CA HIS A 314 -15.65 0.92 6.32
C HIS A 314 -16.17 0.55 4.92
N VAL A 315 -15.34 0.51 3.87
CA VAL A 315 -15.75 0.03 2.54
C VAL A 315 -16.29 -1.40 2.60
N ARG A 316 -15.66 -2.27 3.41
CA ARG A 316 -16.13 -3.65 3.62
C ARG A 316 -17.44 -3.71 4.38
N LEU A 317 -17.70 -2.73 5.25
CA LEU A 317 -18.96 -2.64 6.03
C LEU A 317 -20.11 -2.07 5.22
N ALA A 318 -19.85 -1.30 4.19
CA ALA A 318 -20.87 -0.60 3.39
C ALA A 318 -21.94 -1.53 2.79
N HIS A 319 -21.63 -2.81 2.63
CA HIS A 319 -22.56 -3.83 2.14
C HIS A 319 -23.43 -4.45 3.25
N LEU A 320 -23.14 -4.14 4.51
CA LEU A 320 -23.87 -4.66 5.68
C LEU A 320 -24.81 -3.56 6.19
N ALA A 321 -25.90 -3.33 5.48
CA ALA A 321 -26.83 -2.22 5.66
C ALA A 321 -27.62 -2.26 6.99
N ALA A 322 -26.96 -2.19 8.14
CA ALA A 322 -27.64 -2.06 9.43
C ALA A 322 -27.10 -0.83 10.19
N PRO A 323 -27.95 0.07 10.65
CA PRO A 323 -27.55 1.09 11.62
C PRO A 323 -26.98 0.40 12.85
N SER A 324 -25.82 0.84 13.32
CA SER A 324 -25.19 0.32 14.53
C SER A 324 -25.43 1.26 15.70
N ASP A 325 -25.55 0.69 16.88
CA ASP A 325 -25.58 1.42 18.13
C ASP A 325 -24.52 0.81 19.05
N PRO A 326 -23.45 1.55 19.40
CA PRO A 326 -23.11 2.93 18.98
C PRO A 326 -22.82 3.10 17.47
N PRO A 327 -22.95 4.34 16.92
CA PRO A 327 -22.70 4.61 15.50
C PRO A 327 -21.24 4.35 15.09
N ILE A 328 -21.01 3.94 13.84
CA ILE A 328 -19.69 3.63 13.31
C ILE A 328 -19.15 4.85 12.55
N TRP A 329 -18.08 5.42 13.04
CA TRP A 329 -17.31 6.47 12.39
C TRP A 329 -16.04 5.89 11.76
N ARG A 330 -15.51 6.54 10.71
CA ARG A 330 -14.27 6.13 10.08
C ARG A 330 -13.21 7.23 10.14
N LEU A 331 -12.00 6.85 10.52
CA LEU A 331 -10.85 7.75 10.52
C LEU A 331 -10.29 7.86 9.11
N ALA A 332 -10.31 9.07 8.54
CA ALA A 332 -9.69 9.37 7.26
C ALA A 332 -8.24 9.81 7.46
N ILE A 333 -7.33 9.20 6.69
CA ILE A 333 -5.91 9.50 6.71
C ILE A 333 -5.42 9.90 5.33
N GLU A 334 -4.40 10.75 5.28
CA GLU A 334 -3.66 11.08 4.07
C GLU A 334 -2.17 10.83 4.27
N MET A 335 -1.46 10.61 3.15
CA MET A 335 0.00 10.56 3.16
C MET A 335 0.54 11.99 3.25
N ASP A 336 1.36 12.25 4.28
CA ASP A 336 2.09 13.50 4.45
C ASP A 336 3.60 13.21 4.29
N VAL A 337 4.17 13.67 3.18
CA VAL A 337 5.61 13.53 2.91
C VAL A 337 6.34 14.64 3.64
N THR A 338 6.98 14.30 4.74
CA THR A 338 7.59 15.24 5.71
C THR A 338 9.04 15.61 5.36
N ALA A 339 9.74 14.77 4.57
CA ALA A 339 11.10 15.06 4.10
C ALA A 339 11.33 14.46 2.71
N GLY A 340 12.12 15.13 1.86
CA GLY A 340 12.42 14.71 0.49
C GLY A 340 11.23 14.82 -0.47
N ARG A 341 10.25 15.68 -0.15
CA ARG A 341 9.01 15.85 -0.93
C ARG A 341 9.30 16.38 -2.32
N ASP A 342 10.07 17.45 -2.43
CA ASP A 342 10.30 18.14 -3.71
C ASP A 342 11.08 17.25 -4.68
N GLU A 343 12.07 16.52 -4.18
CA GLU A 343 12.84 15.56 -4.99
C GLU A 343 11.99 14.39 -5.47
N LEU A 344 11.07 13.89 -4.61
CA LEU A 344 10.14 12.83 -4.96
C LEU A 344 9.15 13.31 -6.02
N LEU A 345 8.57 14.51 -5.85
CA LEU A 345 7.66 15.12 -6.82
C LEU A 345 8.33 15.36 -8.17
N ALA A 346 9.56 15.91 -8.17
CA ALA A 346 10.31 16.12 -9.41
C ALA A 346 10.55 14.80 -10.18
N ARG A 347 10.77 13.67 -9.48
CA ARG A 347 10.86 12.35 -10.13
C ARG A 347 9.53 11.86 -10.67
N ILE A 348 8.45 12.06 -9.94
CA ILE A 348 7.09 11.69 -10.39
C ILE A 348 6.74 12.47 -11.66
N ASP A 349 6.95 13.78 -11.67
CA ASP A 349 6.65 14.65 -12.81
C ASP A 349 7.49 14.28 -14.04
N LYS A 350 8.78 14.02 -13.84
CA LYS A 350 9.67 13.55 -14.89
C LYS A 350 9.16 12.21 -15.46
N ALA A 351 8.90 11.23 -14.61
CA ALA A 351 8.44 9.91 -15.04
C ALA A 351 7.11 9.98 -15.80
N ALA A 352 6.20 10.86 -15.38
CA ALA A 352 4.92 11.07 -16.05
C ALA A 352 5.07 11.72 -17.44
N THR A 353 6.19 12.36 -17.76
CA THR A 353 6.44 13.04 -19.05
C THR A 353 7.32 12.25 -20.02
N ASP A 354 8.15 11.34 -19.54
CA ASP A 354 9.15 10.64 -20.38
C ASP A 354 8.51 9.76 -21.48
N GLY A 355 7.28 9.23 -21.29
CA GLY A 355 6.58 8.48 -22.33
C GLY A 355 6.11 9.30 -23.55
N LYS A 356 5.97 10.63 -23.43
CA LYS A 356 5.57 11.49 -24.56
C LYS A 356 6.72 11.86 -25.50
N LYS A 357 7.97 11.70 -25.08
CA LYS A 357 9.14 12.01 -25.92
C LYS A 357 9.38 10.91 -26.94
N GLU A 358 9.23 9.65 -26.57
CA GLU A 358 9.43 8.52 -27.47
C GLU A 358 8.38 8.48 -28.59
N GLU A 359 7.08 8.76 -28.29
CA GLU A 359 6.04 8.87 -29.32
C GLU A 359 6.31 10.00 -30.32
N LYS A 360 6.78 11.16 -29.86
CA LYS A 360 7.11 12.26 -30.77
C LYS A 360 8.33 11.96 -31.66
N GLU A 361 9.34 11.31 -31.12
CA GLU A 361 10.54 10.92 -31.88
C GLU A 361 10.20 9.81 -32.90
N GLU A 362 9.32 8.86 -32.60
CA GLU A 362 8.81 7.88 -33.56
C GLU A 362 7.88 8.50 -34.62
N GLU A 363 6.96 9.40 -34.23
CA GLU A 363 6.13 10.12 -35.21
C GLU A 363 6.96 11.01 -36.14
N ASP A 364 7.97 11.72 -35.62
CA ASP A 364 8.86 12.56 -36.42
C ASP A 364 9.77 11.71 -37.33
N TYR A 365 10.21 10.54 -36.85
CA TYR A 365 10.96 9.58 -37.67
C TYR A 365 10.10 9.00 -38.82
N HIS A 366 8.85 8.61 -38.55
CA HIS A 366 7.92 8.11 -39.58
C HIS A 366 7.52 9.21 -40.57
N ARG A 367 7.25 10.44 -40.12
CA ARG A 367 7.00 11.58 -41.02
C ARG A 367 8.22 11.92 -41.89
N GLY A 368 9.42 11.84 -41.32
CA GLY A 368 10.66 12.04 -42.08
C GLY A 368 10.91 10.96 -43.12
N ALA A 369 10.54 9.71 -42.84
CA ALA A 369 10.66 8.59 -43.76
C ALA A 369 9.60 8.62 -44.91
N GLU A 370 8.41 9.14 -44.63
CA GLU A 370 7.36 9.34 -45.67
C GLU A 370 7.66 10.54 -46.56
N ALA A 371 8.29 11.58 -46.07
CA ALA A 371 8.69 12.76 -46.85
C ALA A 371 9.87 12.51 -47.81
N GLN A 372 10.58 11.37 -47.68
CA GLN A 372 11.68 10.96 -48.57
C GLN A 372 11.29 9.89 -49.60
N ARG A 373 10.01 9.51 -49.66
CA ARG A 373 9.45 8.66 -50.71
C ARG A 373 8.59 9.47 -51.64
#